data_1f2fcb4b29f49efc2921f4d0a37d4557
#
_entry.id   1f2fcb4b29f49efc2921f4d0a37d4557
#
_cell.length_a   1.000
_cell.length_b   1.000
_cell.length_c   1.000
_cell.angle_alpha   90.00
_cell.angle_beta   90.00
_cell.angle_gamma   90.00
#
_symmetry.space_group_name_H-M   'P 1'
#
loop_
_entity.id
_entity.type
_entity.pdbx_description
1 polymer ?
#
loop_
_entity_poly.entity_id
_entity_poly.type
_entity_poly.pdbx_seq_one_letter_code
_entity_poly.pdbx_strand_id
1 'polypeptide(L)'
;MTTTIELEGGSVFRRTQDVVCRSVGAESILVPIRNNVGNLDFVYTLSPVAARIWSLIDGSRTAEDIVGEICAEYEVDRETVQADMAALIHDLAGVSLVSKVK
;
A
#
# COMPACT_ATOMS: atom_id res chain seq x y z
N MET A 1 -18.83 -17.55 -0.76
CA MET A 1 -17.68 -17.76 0.11
C MET A 1 -16.84 -16.50 0.20
N THR A 2 -16.56 -16.10 1.39
CA THR A 2 -15.77 -14.89 1.60
C THR A 2 -14.30 -15.19 1.31
N THR A 3 -13.72 -14.41 0.42
CA THR A 3 -12.31 -14.51 0.18
C THR A 3 -11.58 -13.67 1.22
N THR A 4 -10.91 -14.34 2.13
CA THR A 4 -10.06 -13.65 3.08
C THR A 4 -8.73 -13.45 2.41
N ILE A 5 -8.30 -12.20 2.30
CA ILE A 5 -6.98 -11.92 1.76
C ILE A 5 -6.02 -12.03 2.91
N GLU A 6 -5.23 -13.08 2.86
CA GLU A 6 -4.18 -13.27 3.83
C GLU A 6 -2.89 -12.72 3.23
N LEU A 7 -2.30 -11.81 3.98
CA LEU A 7 -1.02 -11.26 3.62
C LEU A 7 0.04 -12.09 4.32
N GLU A 8 0.74 -12.90 3.56
CA GLU A 8 1.82 -13.70 4.12
C GLU A 8 2.99 -12.79 4.48
N GLY A 9 3.59 -13.03 5.64
CA GLY A 9 4.67 -12.19 6.12
C GLY A 9 5.86 -12.11 5.17
N GLY A 10 6.12 -13.17 4.41
CA GLY A 10 7.21 -13.19 3.45
C GLY A 10 6.91 -12.60 2.10
N SER A 11 5.68 -12.15 1.86
CA SER A 11 5.29 -11.57 0.58
C SER A 11 6.00 -10.24 0.35
N VAL A 12 6.42 -10.02 -0.89
CA VAL A 12 7.08 -8.77 -1.31
C VAL A 12 6.25 -8.16 -2.41
N PHE A 13 6.03 -6.85 -2.31
CA PHE A 13 5.25 -6.10 -3.29
C PHE A 13 6.07 -4.95 -3.83
N ARG A 14 5.67 -4.44 -4.98
CA ARG A 14 6.28 -3.25 -5.55
C ARG A 14 5.21 -2.32 -6.08
N ARG A 15 5.55 -1.04 -6.15
CA ARG A 15 4.65 -0.01 -6.66
C ARG A 15 4.74 0.09 -8.17
N THR A 16 3.63 0.50 -8.78
CA THR A 16 3.62 0.89 -10.18
C THR A 16 4.46 2.16 -10.35
N GLN A 17 5.24 2.23 -11.43
CA GLN A 17 6.17 3.34 -11.67
C GLN A 17 5.47 4.62 -12.14
N ASP A 18 4.29 4.49 -12.71
CA ASP A 18 3.62 5.63 -13.34
C ASP A 18 2.65 6.34 -12.42
N VAL A 19 2.93 6.31 -11.12
CA VAL A 19 2.10 6.94 -10.10
C VAL A 19 3.01 7.66 -9.12
N VAL A 20 2.62 8.88 -8.75
CA VAL A 20 3.33 9.64 -7.73
C VAL A 20 2.42 9.85 -6.53
N CYS A 21 3.03 9.95 -5.36
CA CYS A 21 2.32 10.22 -4.11
C CYS A 21 2.57 11.67 -3.74
N ARG A 22 1.50 12.43 -3.55
CA ARG A 22 1.59 13.84 -3.17
C ARG A 22 0.91 14.08 -1.84
N SER A 23 1.52 14.91 -1.02
CA SER A 23 0.93 15.31 0.27
C SER A 23 -0.02 16.49 0.07
N VAL A 24 -1.22 16.37 0.61
CA VAL A 24 -2.22 17.43 0.58
C VAL A 24 -2.75 17.57 2.01
N GLY A 25 -2.26 18.56 2.75
CA GLY A 25 -2.60 18.68 4.15
C GLY A 25 -2.09 17.49 4.94
N ALA A 26 -2.97 16.87 5.72
CA ALA A 26 -2.62 15.70 6.52
C ALA A 26 -2.76 14.40 5.73
N GLU A 27 -3.27 14.47 4.50
CA GLU A 27 -3.50 13.29 3.69
C GLU A 27 -2.52 13.23 2.52
N SER A 28 -2.45 12.07 1.89
CA SER A 28 -1.65 11.88 0.70
C SER A 28 -2.53 11.33 -0.41
N ILE A 29 -2.19 11.67 -1.64
CA ILE A 29 -2.94 11.20 -2.79
C ILE A 29 -1.99 10.53 -3.78
N LEU A 30 -2.49 9.49 -4.44
CA LEU A 30 -1.79 8.82 -5.51
C LEU A 30 -2.33 9.37 -6.82
N VAL A 31 -1.45 9.92 -7.63
CA VAL A 31 -1.80 10.57 -8.88
C VAL A 31 -1.12 9.83 -10.03
N PRO A 32 -1.88 9.31 -11.00
CA PRO A 32 -1.27 8.71 -12.18
C PRO A 32 -0.62 9.78 -13.03
N ILE A 33 0.58 9.48 -13.56
CA ILE A 33 1.29 10.41 -14.42
C ILE A 33 1.26 10.02 -15.88
N ARG A 34 0.59 8.89 -16.18
CA ARG A 34 0.40 8.43 -17.55
C ARG A 34 -1.01 7.88 -17.73
N ASN A 35 -1.53 8.01 -18.92
CA ASN A 35 -2.89 7.57 -19.22
C ASN A 35 -3.05 6.05 -19.22
N ASN A 36 -1.96 5.30 -19.24
CA ASN A 36 -2.02 3.84 -19.29
C ASN A 36 -1.80 3.17 -17.95
N VAL A 37 -1.96 3.90 -16.86
CA VAL A 37 -1.92 3.32 -15.52
C VAL A 37 -3.31 2.85 -15.17
N GLY A 38 -3.66 1.63 -15.59
CA GLY A 38 -4.98 1.11 -15.39
C GLY A 38 -6.04 2.06 -15.93
N ASN A 39 -7.24 1.96 -15.44
CA ASN A 39 -8.34 2.86 -15.79
C ASN A 39 -8.61 3.83 -14.64
N LEU A 40 -7.56 4.49 -14.17
CA LEU A 40 -7.70 5.39 -13.03
C LEU A 40 -8.26 6.73 -13.47
N ASP A 41 -9.55 6.87 -13.33
CA ASP A 41 -10.24 8.15 -13.54
C ASP A 41 -10.37 8.92 -12.22
N PHE A 42 -9.74 8.44 -11.16
CA PHE A 42 -9.87 9.04 -9.85
C PHE A 42 -8.52 9.09 -9.15
N VAL A 43 -8.45 9.94 -8.15
CA VAL A 43 -7.29 10.07 -7.29
C VAL A 43 -7.51 9.17 -6.07
N TYR A 44 -6.54 8.35 -5.75
CA TYR A 44 -6.62 7.47 -4.60
C TYR A 44 -6.04 8.19 -3.38
N THR A 45 -6.86 8.34 -2.32
CA THR A 45 -6.45 9.04 -1.12
C THR A 45 -5.94 8.08 -0.06
N LEU A 46 -4.83 8.42 0.57
CA LEU A 46 -4.20 7.61 1.60
C LEU A 46 -4.18 8.39 2.92
N SER A 47 -4.48 7.69 4.01
CA SER A 47 -4.23 8.21 5.36
C SER A 47 -2.73 8.33 5.59
N PRO A 48 -2.28 9.05 6.64
CA PRO A 48 -0.85 9.14 6.93
C PRO A 48 -0.17 7.78 7.08
N VAL A 49 -0.80 6.85 7.78
CA VAL A 49 -0.24 5.51 7.95
C VAL A 49 -0.21 4.75 6.62
N ALA A 50 -1.28 4.84 5.84
CA ALA A 50 -1.34 4.19 4.53
C ALA A 50 -0.27 4.77 3.59
N ALA A 51 -0.05 6.07 3.64
CA ALA A 51 0.99 6.71 2.84
C ALA A 51 2.37 6.22 3.24
N ARG A 52 2.60 6.02 4.53
CA ARG A 52 3.87 5.47 5.00
C ARG A 52 4.07 4.04 4.52
N ILE A 53 3.02 3.23 4.59
CA ILE A 53 3.06 1.86 4.05
C ILE A 53 3.40 1.90 2.56
N TRP A 54 2.74 2.76 1.81
CA TRP A 54 3.01 2.94 0.39
C TRP A 54 4.49 3.22 0.13
N SER A 55 5.08 4.12 0.92
CA SER A 55 6.49 4.49 0.74
C SER A 55 7.44 3.34 1.04
N LEU A 56 7.02 2.37 1.86
CA LEU A 56 7.85 1.22 2.22
C LEU A 56 7.70 0.05 1.25
N ILE A 57 6.73 0.11 0.35
CA ILE A 57 6.54 -0.91 -0.69
C ILE A 57 7.56 -0.64 -1.79
N ASP A 58 8.71 -1.28 -1.70
CA ASP A 58 9.85 -0.95 -2.56
C ASP A 58 10.36 -2.13 -3.41
N GLY A 59 9.64 -3.24 -3.41
CA GLY A 59 10.08 -4.41 -4.16
C GLY A 59 11.10 -5.29 -3.43
N SER A 60 11.46 -4.92 -2.22
CA SER A 60 12.46 -5.61 -1.41
C SER A 60 11.96 -6.01 -0.03
N ARG A 61 11.30 -5.07 0.66
CA ARG A 61 10.81 -5.33 2.01
C ARG A 61 9.66 -6.31 1.97
N THR A 62 9.66 -7.27 2.90
CA THR A 62 8.53 -8.17 3.06
C THR A 62 7.38 -7.44 3.76
N ALA A 63 6.18 -8.02 3.65
CA ALA A 63 5.03 -7.48 4.36
C ALA A 63 5.30 -7.39 5.87
N GLU A 64 5.98 -8.39 6.42
CA GLU A 64 6.32 -8.39 7.85
C GLU A 64 7.29 -7.27 8.19
N ASP A 65 8.26 -7.00 7.32
CA ASP A 65 9.19 -5.89 7.52
C ASP A 65 8.45 -4.57 7.59
N ILE A 66 7.49 -4.37 6.70
CA ILE A 66 6.71 -3.13 6.66
C ILE A 66 5.87 -2.98 7.92
N VAL A 67 5.20 -4.06 8.32
CA VAL A 67 4.40 -4.04 9.55
C VAL A 67 5.29 -3.68 10.74
N GLY A 68 6.47 -4.28 10.82
CA GLY A 68 7.41 -3.98 11.90
C GLY A 68 7.83 -2.52 11.93
N GLU A 69 8.09 -1.92 10.77
CA GLU A 69 8.48 -0.52 10.72
C GLU A 69 7.35 0.41 11.12
N ILE A 70 6.13 0.10 10.72
CA ILE A 70 4.96 0.90 11.12
C ILE A 70 4.76 0.82 12.63
N CYS A 71 4.88 -0.36 13.20
CA CYS A 71 4.74 -0.53 14.65
C CYS A 71 5.85 0.20 15.42
N ALA A 72 7.03 0.35 14.84
CA ALA A 72 8.11 1.08 15.46
C ALA A 72 7.92 2.59 15.40
N GLU A 73 7.21 3.09 14.38
CA GLU A 73 7.02 4.52 14.16
C GLU A 73 5.73 5.06 14.79
N TYR A 74 4.72 4.22 14.94
CA TYR A 74 3.39 4.62 15.40
C TYR A 74 2.99 3.75 16.57
N GLU A 75 2.17 4.29 17.47
CA GLU A 75 1.60 3.52 18.57
C GLU A 75 0.37 2.77 18.09
N VAL A 76 0.59 1.64 17.43
CA VAL A 76 -0.48 0.83 16.84
C VAL A 76 -0.24 -0.64 17.12
N ASP A 77 -1.32 -1.41 17.19
CA ASP A 77 -1.24 -2.85 17.34
C ASP A 77 -0.76 -3.50 16.06
N ARG A 78 0.05 -4.52 16.19
CA ARG A 78 0.52 -5.29 15.05
C ARG A 78 -0.64 -5.89 14.26
N GLU A 79 -1.63 -6.43 14.95
CA GLU A 79 -2.82 -7.00 14.29
C GLU A 79 -3.58 -5.97 13.47
N THR A 80 -3.72 -4.76 14.02
CA THR A 80 -4.41 -3.66 13.33
C THR A 80 -3.64 -3.28 12.06
N VAL A 81 -2.33 -3.16 12.17
CA VAL A 81 -1.50 -2.81 11.01
C VAL A 81 -1.56 -3.91 9.94
N GLN A 82 -1.52 -5.17 10.35
CA GLN A 82 -1.60 -6.29 9.43
C GLN A 82 -2.92 -6.28 8.67
N ALA A 83 -4.03 -6.04 9.37
CA ALA A 83 -5.35 -5.98 8.75
C ALA A 83 -5.46 -4.79 7.79
N ASP A 84 -5.00 -3.63 8.24
CA ASP A 84 -5.04 -2.41 7.43
C ASP A 84 -4.17 -2.55 6.18
N MET A 85 -3.00 -3.14 6.34
CA MET A 85 -2.10 -3.35 5.21
C MET A 85 -2.68 -4.34 4.21
N ALA A 86 -3.30 -5.42 4.69
CA ALA A 86 -3.93 -6.39 3.80
C ALA A 86 -5.03 -5.74 2.98
N ALA A 87 -5.87 -4.92 3.62
CA ALA A 87 -6.94 -4.21 2.92
C ALA A 87 -6.37 -3.22 1.90
N LEU A 88 -5.35 -2.47 2.29
CA LEU A 88 -4.72 -1.50 1.40
C LEU A 88 -4.09 -2.17 0.18
N ILE A 89 -3.34 -3.24 0.40
CA ILE A 89 -2.70 -3.98 -0.70
C ILE A 89 -3.76 -4.55 -1.64
N HIS A 90 -4.84 -5.09 -1.08
CA HIS A 90 -5.94 -5.61 -1.89
C HIS A 90 -6.54 -4.53 -2.80
N ASP A 91 -6.82 -3.37 -2.21
CA ASP A 91 -7.41 -2.26 -2.96
C ASP A 91 -6.45 -1.74 -4.04
N LEU A 92 -5.18 -1.57 -3.68
CA LEU A 92 -4.19 -1.06 -4.62
C LEU A 92 -3.90 -2.06 -5.74
N ALA A 93 -3.86 -3.34 -5.43
CA ALA A 93 -3.66 -4.37 -6.44
C ALA A 93 -4.85 -4.44 -7.39
N GLY A 94 -6.07 -4.22 -6.87
CA GLY A 94 -7.28 -4.22 -7.66
C GLY A 94 -7.30 -3.13 -8.73
N VAL A 95 -6.57 -2.03 -8.51
CA VAL A 95 -6.46 -0.95 -9.49
C VAL A 95 -5.05 -0.88 -10.10
N SER A 96 -4.27 -1.94 -9.94
CA SER A 96 -2.95 -2.10 -10.58
C SER A 96 -1.89 -1.12 -10.09
N LEU A 97 -2.03 -0.61 -8.87
CA LEU A 97 -1.04 0.31 -8.30
C LEU A 97 0.09 -0.41 -7.56
N VAL A 98 -0.14 -1.65 -7.14
CA VAL A 98 0.92 -2.51 -6.61
C VAL A 98 0.80 -3.89 -7.22
N SER A 99 1.91 -4.61 -7.25
CA SER A 99 1.92 -6.00 -7.71
C SER A 99 2.82 -6.82 -6.80
N LYS A 100 2.52 -8.11 -6.71
CA LYS A 100 3.31 -9.03 -5.90
C LYS A 100 4.56 -9.43 -6.65
N VAL A 101 5.71 -9.34 -5.97
CA VAL A 101 7.00 -9.75 -6.52
C VAL A 101 7.27 -11.21 -6.18
N LYS A 102 7.00 -11.59 -4.93
CA LYS A 102 7.08 -12.97 -4.49
C LYS A 102 6.34 -13.25 -3.19
#